data_16b7e96d116baddb399ffd1e01d218bb
#
_entry.id   16b7e96d116baddb399ffd1e01d218bb
#
_cell.length_a   1.000
_cell.length_b   1.000
_cell.length_c   1.000
_cell.angle_alpha   90.00
_cell.angle_beta   90.00
_cell.angle_gamma   90.00
#
_symmetry.space_group_name_H-M   'P 1'
#
loop_
_entity.id
_entity.type
_entity.pdbx_description
1 polymer ?
#
loop_
_entity_poly.entity_id
_entity_poly.type
_entity_poly.pdbx_seq_one_letter_code
_entity_poly.pdbx_strand_id
1 'polypeptide(L)'
;MRIRMITHVLITGSNEASPEMLAYARRAVQRAHRLGWTVLVGDNPKGIDLAVVRECRHLKAKAIVAGTANFPRNFGCRHGQYVKVARELYRSAGGDLLGGYAVRDRWLVDMSQHALFIWNGHSEETLATYEYAMQRGKDAHLKDFSFWRHWNV
;
A
#
# COMPACT_ATOMS: atom_id res chain seq x y z
N MET A 1 29.35 10.35 -12.77
CA MET A 1 27.90 10.62 -12.83
C MET A 1 27.17 9.73 -11.82
N ARG A 2 26.49 10.33 -10.85
CA ARG A 2 25.71 9.55 -9.88
C ARG A 2 24.34 9.24 -10.46
N ILE A 3 24.03 7.95 -10.60
CA ILE A 3 22.68 7.52 -10.96
C ILE A 3 21.84 7.58 -9.69
N ARG A 4 20.83 8.48 -9.67
CA ARG A 4 19.88 8.51 -8.57
C ARG A 4 18.87 7.38 -8.75
N MET A 5 18.91 6.43 -7.84
CA MET A 5 17.89 5.39 -7.76
C MET A 5 16.63 5.97 -7.09
N ILE A 6 15.48 5.80 -7.73
CA ILE A 6 14.19 6.18 -7.12
C ILE A 6 13.82 5.11 -6.12
N THR A 7 13.63 5.51 -4.86
CA THR A 7 13.16 4.60 -3.82
C THR A 7 11.64 4.63 -3.76
N HIS A 8 11.04 3.45 -3.85
CA HIS A 8 9.60 3.26 -3.74
C HIS A 8 9.26 2.60 -2.42
N VAL A 9 8.33 3.17 -1.69
CA VAL A 9 7.79 2.60 -0.45
C VAL A 9 6.30 2.34 -0.61
N LEU A 10 5.90 1.09 -0.41
CA LEU A 10 4.49 0.74 -0.33
C LEU A 10 3.97 1.07 1.06
N ILE A 11 2.93 1.87 1.14
CA ILE A 11 2.20 2.15 2.40
C ILE A 11 0.76 1.77 2.16
N THR A 12 0.32 0.70 2.80
CA THR A 12 -1.02 0.16 2.61
C THR A 12 -1.51 -0.47 3.92
N GLY A 13 -2.72 -0.97 3.94
CA GLY A 13 -3.25 -1.61 5.11
C GLY A 13 -4.74 -1.91 5.04
N SER A 14 -5.33 -2.06 6.22
CA SER A 14 -6.70 -2.51 6.38
C SER A 14 -7.71 -1.48 5.87
N ASN A 15 -8.82 -1.96 5.30
CA ASN A 15 -9.94 -1.12 4.87
C ASN A 15 -10.70 -0.52 6.05
N GLU A 16 -10.72 -1.23 7.18
CA GLU A 16 -11.27 -0.72 8.43
C GLU A 16 -10.12 -0.32 9.33
N ALA A 17 -10.06 0.96 9.66
CA ALA A 17 -8.95 1.52 10.40
C ALA A 17 -9.43 2.48 11.48
N SER A 18 -8.80 2.38 12.65
CA SER A 18 -9.04 3.30 13.76
C SER A 18 -8.41 4.67 13.48
N PRO A 19 -8.81 5.72 14.23
CA PRO A 19 -8.15 7.03 14.13
C PRO A 19 -6.63 6.95 14.35
N GLU A 20 -6.16 6.09 15.25
CA GLU A 20 -4.74 5.88 15.53
C GLU A 20 -4.01 5.29 14.31
N MET A 21 -4.64 4.32 13.65
CA MET A 21 -4.09 3.71 12.44
C MET A 21 -3.99 4.73 11.29
N LEU A 22 -5.03 5.53 11.11
CA LEU A 22 -5.06 6.58 10.09
C LEU A 22 -3.99 7.64 10.36
N ALA A 23 -3.81 8.05 11.61
CA ALA A 23 -2.77 9.00 12.00
C ALA A 23 -1.37 8.41 11.76
N TYR A 24 -1.17 7.14 12.07
CA TYR A 24 0.08 6.44 11.79
C TYR A 24 0.40 6.43 10.29
N ALA A 25 -0.61 6.16 9.47
CA ALA A 25 -0.46 6.16 8.02
C ALA A 25 -0.03 7.54 7.50
N ARG A 26 -0.66 8.61 7.98
CA ARG A 26 -0.29 9.98 7.61
C ARG A 26 1.15 10.31 7.98
N ARG A 27 1.59 9.92 9.19
CA ARG A 27 2.99 10.13 9.60
C ARG A 27 3.97 9.37 8.72
N ALA A 28 3.62 8.16 8.30
CA ALA A 28 4.45 7.37 7.40
C ALA A 28 4.61 8.08 6.04
N VAL A 29 3.54 8.63 5.50
CA VAL A 29 3.60 9.40 4.24
C VAL A 29 4.48 10.65 4.41
N GLN A 30 4.32 11.38 5.51
CA GLN A 30 5.12 12.57 5.80
C GLN A 30 6.62 12.21 5.83
N ARG A 31 6.96 11.10 6.47
CA ARG A 31 8.35 10.63 6.52
C ARG A 31 8.89 10.26 5.14
N ALA A 32 8.13 9.52 4.36
CA ALA A 32 8.51 9.16 3.00
C ALA A 32 8.73 10.41 2.15
N HIS A 33 7.84 11.40 2.27
CA HIS A 33 7.94 12.66 1.55
C HIS A 33 9.23 13.41 1.93
N ARG A 34 9.56 13.50 3.22
CA ARG A 34 10.80 14.13 3.68
C ARG A 34 12.05 13.43 3.15
N LEU A 35 11.99 12.12 2.98
CA LEU A 35 13.10 11.34 2.43
C LEU A 35 13.18 11.42 0.90
N GLY A 36 12.22 12.05 0.25
CA GLY A 36 12.18 12.13 -1.21
C GLY A 36 11.76 10.82 -1.89
N TRP A 37 11.17 9.90 -1.14
CA TRP A 37 10.72 8.61 -1.66
C TRP A 37 9.39 8.73 -2.37
N THR A 38 9.15 7.86 -3.36
CA THR A 38 7.87 7.73 -4.03
C THR A 38 7.00 6.74 -3.28
N VAL A 39 5.78 7.17 -2.92
CA VAL A 39 4.81 6.33 -2.22
C VAL A 39 4.03 5.51 -3.23
N LEU A 40 3.95 4.20 -3.01
CA LEU A 40 3.07 3.29 -3.73
C LEU A 40 1.88 2.97 -2.82
N VAL A 41 0.69 2.94 -3.38
CA VAL A 41 -0.53 2.68 -2.61
C VAL A 41 -1.62 2.09 -3.52
N GLY A 42 -2.51 1.28 -2.95
CA GLY A 42 -3.68 0.78 -3.65
C GLY A 42 -4.78 1.85 -3.80
N ASP A 43 -5.82 1.49 -4.54
CA ASP A 43 -6.92 2.41 -4.83
C ASP A 43 -8.17 2.18 -3.99
N ASN A 44 -8.04 1.53 -2.84
CA ASN A 44 -9.18 1.32 -1.95
C ASN A 44 -9.84 2.65 -1.58
N PRO A 45 -11.18 2.75 -1.66
CA PRO A 45 -11.89 4.00 -1.40
C PRO A 45 -12.07 4.30 0.09
N LYS A 46 -11.52 3.49 0.98
CA LYS A 46 -11.63 3.66 2.44
C LYS A 46 -10.39 3.10 3.13
N GLY A 47 -10.27 3.38 4.43
CA GLY A 47 -9.22 2.83 5.27
C GLY A 47 -7.85 3.45 5.01
N ILE A 48 -6.83 2.63 5.15
CA ILE A 48 -5.44 3.08 5.06
C ILE A 48 -5.10 3.65 3.69
N ASP A 49 -5.49 2.97 2.61
CA ASP A 49 -5.18 3.46 1.25
C ASP A 49 -5.74 4.86 1.02
N LEU A 50 -6.98 5.12 1.42
CA LEU A 50 -7.58 6.45 1.27
C LEU A 50 -6.82 7.50 2.09
N ALA A 51 -6.45 7.19 3.33
CA ALA A 51 -5.68 8.10 4.18
C ALA A 51 -4.32 8.43 3.54
N VAL A 52 -3.63 7.42 2.99
CA VAL A 52 -2.36 7.60 2.30
C VAL A 52 -2.51 8.52 1.08
N VAL A 53 -3.51 8.26 0.24
CA VAL A 53 -3.76 9.08 -0.96
C VAL A 53 -4.08 10.52 -0.58
N ARG A 54 -4.92 10.74 0.43
CA ARG A 54 -5.27 12.08 0.91
C ARG A 54 -4.05 12.85 1.41
N GLU A 55 -3.17 12.18 2.17
CA GLU A 55 -1.97 12.83 2.69
C GLU A 55 -0.97 13.12 1.56
N CYS A 56 -0.80 12.23 0.60
CA CYS A 56 0.02 12.47 -0.58
C CYS A 56 -0.47 13.69 -1.36
N ARG A 57 -1.78 13.83 -1.52
CA ARG A 57 -2.38 15.00 -2.18
C ARG A 57 -2.11 16.28 -1.40
N HIS A 58 -2.28 16.23 -0.09
CA HIS A 58 -2.05 17.39 0.79
C HIS A 58 -0.60 17.87 0.73
N LEU A 59 0.35 16.95 0.73
CA LEU A 59 1.78 17.26 0.71
C LEU A 59 2.34 17.47 -0.71
N LYS A 60 1.56 17.19 -1.74
CA LYS A 60 2.05 17.10 -3.13
C LYS A 60 3.22 16.11 -3.24
N ALA A 61 3.13 15.01 -2.53
CA ALA A 61 4.15 13.97 -2.51
C ALA A 61 4.16 13.19 -3.83
N LYS A 62 5.31 12.63 -4.16
CA LYS A 62 5.41 11.69 -5.29
C LYS A 62 4.67 10.41 -4.93
N ALA A 63 3.68 10.02 -5.75
CA ALA A 63 2.86 8.86 -5.46
C ALA A 63 2.46 8.13 -6.73
N ILE A 64 2.37 6.81 -6.63
CA ILE A 64 1.82 5.94 -7.66
C ILE A 64 0.68 5.17 -7.02
N VAL A 65 -0.52 5.35 -7.54
CA VAL A 65 -1.72 4.62 -7.12
C VAL A 65 -1.98 3.51 -8.12
N ALA A 66 -2.17 2.30 -7.65
CA ALA A 66 -2.45 1.15 -8.49
C ALA A 66 -3.86 0.62 -8.26
N GLY A 67 -4.50 0.21 -9.32
CA GLY A 67 -5.82 -0.40 -9.30
C GLY A 67 -6.00 -1.37 -10.45
N THR A 68 -7.19 -1.93 -10.57
CA THR A 68 -7.52 -2.91 -11.62
C THR A 68 -8.48 -2.36 -12.66
N ALA A 69 -9.09 -1.21 -12.40
CA ALA A 69 -9.98 -0.52 -13.32
C ALA A 69 -9.25 0.60 -14.08
N ASN A 70 -9.95 1.26 -15.00
CA ASN A 70 -9.37 2.34 -15.78
C ASN A 70 -9.09 3.61 -14.96
N PHE A 71 -9.76 3.77 -13.83
CA PHE A 71 -9.64 4.92 -12.94
C PHE A 71 -9.49 4.46 -11.50
N PRO A 72 -8.76 5.21 -10.65
CA PRO A 72 -8.63 4.86 -9.24
C PRO A 72 -9.96 5.07 -8.49
N ARG A 73 -10.31 4.11 -7.65
CA ARG A 73 -11.56 4.18 -6.86
C ARG A 73 -11.52 5.27 -5.77
N ASN A 74 -10.32 5.66 -5.35
CA ASN A 74 -10.11 6.68 -4.30
C ASN A 74 -9.69 8.04 -4.88
N PHE A 75 -10.02 8.32 -6.13
CA PHE A 75 -9.71 9.55 -6.87
C PHE A 75 -8.21 9.78 -7.14
N GLY A 76 -7.33 8.92 -6.66
CA GLY A 76 -5.90 9.02 -6.94
C GLY A 76 -5.25 10.29 -6.42
N CYS A 77 -4.07 10.61 -6.95
CA CYS A 77 -3.28 11.77 -6.57
C CYS A 77 -2.95 12.62 -7.80
N ARG A 78 -3.26 13.94 -7.74
CA ARG A 78 -3.05 14.84 -8.90
C ARG A 78 -1.59 14.96 -9.31
N HIS A 79 -0.68 14.86 -8.36
CA HIS A 79 0.77 14.97 -8.59
C HIS A 79 1.44 13.61 -8.71
N GLY A 80 0.63 12.56 -8.86
CA GLY A 80 1.10 11.20 -8.97
C GLY A 80 0.64 10.55 -10.24
N GLN A 81 0.98 9.28 -10.36
CA GLN A 81 0.58 8.44 -11.48
C GLN A 81 -0.47 7.44 -11.02
N TYR A 82 -1.32 7.04 -11.94
CA TYR A 82 -2.20 5.89 -11.75
C TYR A 82 -1.76 4.77 -12.68
N VAL A 83 -1.65 3.56 -12.15
CA VAL A 83 -1.30 2.36 -12.93
C VAL A 83 -2.46 1.37 -12.86
N LYS A 84 -2.97 1.00 -14.03
CA LYS A 84 -3.90 -0.12 -14.15
C LYS A 84 -3.09 -1.40 -14.24
N VAL A 85 -3.24 -2.27 -13.24
CA VAL A 85 -2.52 -3.55 -13.20
C VAL A 85 -3.33 -4.60 -13.96
N ALA A 86 -2.73 -5.20 -14.97
CA ALA A 86 -3.38 -6.23 -15.77
C ALA A 86 -3.54 -7.51 -14.95
N ARG A 87 -4.75 -8.09 -14.97
CA ARG A 87 -5.08 -9.30 -14.19
C ARG A 87 -4.24 -10.51 -14.57
N GLU A 88 -3.71 -10.53 -15.78
CA GLU A 88 -2.92 -11.64 -16.31
C GLU A 88 -1.47 -11.66 -15.81
N LEU A 89 -1.01 -10.58 -15.14
CA LEU A 89 0.35 -10.47 -14.65
C LEU A 89 0.71 -11.53 -13.60
N TYR A 90 -0.27 -11.95 -12.83
CA TYR A 90 -0.03 -12.89 -11.74
C TYR A 90 -1.03 -14.04 -11.77
N ARG A 91 -0.52 -15.22 -11.49
CA ARG A 91 -1.32 -16.43 -11.38
C ARG A 91 -1.02 -17.13 -10.06
N SER A 92 -1.96 -17.94 -9.57
CA SER A 92 -1.75 -18.81 -8.43
C SER A 92 -0.72 -19.91 -8.78
N ALA A 93 -0.25 -20.63 -7.76
CA ALA A 93 0.66 -21.77 -7.95
C ALA A 93 0.08 -22.85 -8.87
N GLY A 94 -1.26 -22.98 -8.92
CA GLY A 94 -1.96 -23.90 -9.82
C GLY A 94 -2.19 -23.36 -11.24
N GLY A 95 -1.71 -22.15 -11.55
CA GLY A 95 -1.85 -21.55 -12.88
C GLY A 95 -3.13 -20.74 -13.08
N ASP A 96 -4.02 -20.65 -12.07
CA ASP A 96 -5.25 -19.90 -12.15
C ASP A 96 -5.00 -18.40 -12.00
N LEU A 97 -5.88 -17.58 -12.59
CA LEU A 97 -5.84 -16.13 -12.39
C LEU A 97 -6.14 -15.80 -10.94
N LEU A 98 -5.33 -14.90 -10.36
CA LEU A 98 -5.59 -14.38 -9.04
C LEU A 98 -6.83 -13.50 -9.04
N GLY A 99 -7.53 -13.41 -7.90
CA GLY A 99 -8.60 -12.44 -7.70
C GLY A 99 -8.09 -11.01 -7.93
N GLY A 100 -8.96 -10.12 -8.45
CA GLY A 100 -8.58 -8.81 -8.98
C GLY A 100 -7.62 -7.99 -8.13
N TYR A 101 -7.89 -7.86 -6.82
CA TYR A 101 -7.07 -7.00 -5.96
C TYR A 101 -5.76 -7.67 -5.52
N ALA A 102 -5.70 -9.00 -5.48
CA ALA A 102 -4.46 -9.70 -5.19
C ALA A 102 -3.37 -9.43 -6.25
N VAL A 103 -3.77 -9.30 -7.51
CA VAL A 103 -2.87 -8.95 -8.61
C VAL A 103 -2.29 -7.55 -8.39
N ARG A 104 -3.13 -6.58 -8.08
CA ARG A 104 -2.71 -5.21 -7.77
C ARG A 104 -1.73 -5.19 -6.60
N ASP A 105 -2.06 -5.89 -5.53
CA ASP A 105 -1.25 -5.89 -4.32
C ASP A 105 0.13 -6.50 -4.55
N ARG A 106 0.21 -7.60 -5.32
CA ARG A 106 1.50 -8.20 -5.66
C ARG A 106 2.35 -7.28 -6.54
N TRP A 107 1.72 -6.58 -7.48
CA TRP A 107 2.43 -5.61 -8.31
C TRP A 107 3.03 -4.48 -7.45
N LEU A 108 2.26 -3.96 -6.49
CA LEU A 108 2.73 -2.92 -5.57
C LEU A 108 3.93 -3.41 -4.76
N VAL A 109 3.88 -4.63 -4.24
CA VAL A 109 5.00 -5.23 -3.51
C VAL A 109 6.22 -5.35 -4.42
N ASP A 110 6.06 -5.91 -5.60
CA ASP A 110 7.18 -6.16 -6.51
C ASP A 110 7.86 -4.87 -6.96
N MET A 111 7.11 -3.77 -7.07
CA MET A 111 7.66 -2.46 -7.46
C MET A 111 8.29 -1.70 -6.30
N SER A 112 8.13 -2.14 -5.06
CA SER A 112 8.65 -1.45 -3.88
C SER A 112 9.99 -2.03 -3.41
N GLN A 113 10.81 -1.19 -2.76
CA GLN A 113 11.98 -1.61 -2.00
C GLN A 113 11.63 -1.80 -0.54
N HIS A 114 10.76 -0.92 -0.01
CA HIS A 114 10.28 -0.96 1.37
C HIS A 114 8.75 -1.06 1.35
N ALA A 115 8.19 -1.77 2.32
CA ALA A 115 6.75 -1.93 2.41
C ALA A 115 6.29 -1.85 3.85
N LEU A 116 5.30 -1.01 4.11
CA LEU A 116 4.66 -0.86 5.42
C LEU A 116 3.20 -1.28 5.32
N PHE A 117 2.83 -2.25 6.13
CA PHE A 117 1.47 -2.77 6.21
C PHE A 117 0.88 -2.40 7.57
N ILE A 118 -0.17 -1.61 7.57
CA ILE A 118 -0.85 -1.13 8.78
C ILE A 118 -2.10 -1.99 8.99
N TRP A 119 -2.07 -2.86 9.99
CA TRP A 119 -2.98 -3.98 10.12
C TRP A 119 -3.86 -3.86 11.37
N ASN A 120 -5.15 -4.09 11.19
CA ASN A 120 -6.13 -4.04 12.28
C ASN A 120 -6.29 -5.38 13.04
N GLY A 121 -5.53 -6.41 12.66
CA GLY A 121 -5.63 -7.74 13.24
C GLY A 121 -6.66 -8.66 12.61
N HIS A 122 -7.43 -8.19 11.63
CA HIS A 122 -8.50 -8.97 11.00
C HIS A 122 -8.38 -9.08 9.49
N SER A 123 -7.81 -8.10 8.82
CA SER A 123 -7.73 -8.06 7.37
C SER A 123 -6.83 -9.18 6.86
N GLU A 124 -7.43 -10.24 6.31
CA GLU A 124 -6.70 -11.36 5.72
C GLU A 124 -5.89 -10.92 4.50
N GLU A 125 -6.42 -9.98 3.71
CA GLU A 125 -5.76 -9.46 2.53
C GLU A 125 -4.47 -8.72 2.87
N THR A 126 -4.50 -7.88 3.91
CA THR A 126 -3.31 -7.16 4.37
C THR A 126 -2.24 -8.14 4.84
N LEU A 127 -2.62 -9.14 5.61
CA LEU A 127 -1.68 -10.15 6.12
C LEU A 127 -1.09 -10.98 4.96
N ALA A 128 -1.92 -11.40 4.01
CA ALA A 128 -1.47 -12.17 2.86
C ALA A 128 -0.47 -11.38 2.00
N THR A 129 -0.72 -10.09 1.80
CA THR A 129 0.18 -9.22 1.03
C THR A 129 1.51 -9.02 1.78
N TYR A 130 1.46 -8.85 3.10
CA TYR A 130 2.66 -8.79 3.93
C TYR A 130 3.49 -10.07 3.79
N GLU A 131 2.86 -11.24 3.89
CA GLU A 131 3.54 -12.53 3.73
C GLU A 131 4.18 -12.66 2.35
N TYR A 132 3.48 -12.23 1.31
CA TYR A 132 4.05 -12.20 -0.04
C TYR A 132 5.30 -11.31 -0.10
N ALA A 133 5.26 -10.13 0.52
CA ALA A 133 6.41 -9.23 0.57
C ALA A 133 7.62 -9.87 1.27
N MET A 134 7.36 -10.60 2.36
CA MET A 134 8.41 -11.33 3.07
C MET A 134 9.01 -12.45 2.21
N GLN A 135 8.18 -13.19 1.49
CA GLN A 135 8.64 -14.23 0.57
C GLN A 135 9.48 -13.66 -0.57
N ARG A 136 9.18 -12.43 -1.00
CA ARG A 136 9.93 -11.75 -2.06
C ARG A 136 11.22 -11.07 -1.55
N GLY A 137 11.54 -11.20 -0.25
CA GLY A 137 12.74 -10.62 0.33
C GLY A 137 12.71 -9.10 0.44
N LYS A 138 11.53 -8.50 0.47
CA LYS A 138 11.39 -7.05 0.63
C LYS A 138 11.64 -6.65 2.08
N ASP A 139 12.07 -5.40 2.29
CA ASP A 139 12.12 -4.79 3.62
C ASP A 139 10.68 -4.44 4.02
N ALA A 140 10.01 -5.38 4.65
CA ALA A 140 8.58 -5.30 4.94
C ALA A 140 8.34 -5.27 6.44
N HIS A 141 7.46 -4.34 6.86
CA HIS A 141 7.05 -4.17 8.26
C HIS A 141 5.55 -4.30 8.37
N LEU A 142 5.10 -5.09 9.34
CA LEU A 142 3.69 -5.18 9.71
C LEU A 142 3.50 -4.40 11.02
N LYS A 143 2.80 -3.27 10.93
CA LYS A 143 2.40 -2.52 12.12
C LYS A 143 1.07 -3.05 12.61
N ASP A 144 1.11 -3.82 13.68
CA ASP A 144 -0.02 -4.55 14.22
C ASP A 144 -0.72 -3.72 15.30
N PHE A 145 -1.97 -3.34 15.01
CA PHE A 145 -2.83 -2.62 15.94
C PHE A 145 -3.83 -3.52 16.67
N SER A 146 -3.74 -4.84 16.46
CA SER A 146 -4.68 -5.79 17.10
C SER A 146 -4.55 -5.83 18.62
N PHE A 147 -3.36 -5.48 19.15
CA PHE A 147 -3.08 -5.45 20.59
C PHE A 147 -4.10 -4.60 21.35
N TRP A 148 -4.47 -3.43 20.83
CA TRP A 148 -5.41 -2.52 21.49
C TRP A 148 -6.81 -3.09 21.62
N ARG A 149 -7.21 -3.99 20.72
CA ARG A 149 -8.51 -4.66 20.79
C ARG A 149 -8.64 -5.58 21.98
N HIS A 150 -7.56 -6.27 22.34
CA HIS A 150 -7.56 -7.18 23.49
C HIS A 150 -7.62 -6.45 24.82
N TRP A 151 -7.18 -5.20 24.85
CA TRP A 151 -7.14 -4.41 26.10
C TRP A 151 -8.37 -3.54 26.29
N ASN A 152 -9.16 -3.30 25.27
CA ASN A 152 -10.37 -2.47 25.33
C ASN A 152 -11.67 -3.30 25.40
N VAL A 153 -11.57 -4.53 25.84
CA VAL A 153 -12.74 -5.41 26.05
C VAL A 153 -13.32 -5.17 27.43
#